data_3782b72fd5906ff1d60c8a2fe59d0a0e
#
_entry.id   3782b72fd5906ff1d60c8a2fe59d0a0e
#
_cell.length_a   1.000
_cell.length_b   1.000
_cell.length_c   1.000
_cell.angle_alpha   90.00
_cell.angle_beta   90.00
_cell.angle_gamma   90.00
#
_symmetry.space_group_name_H-M   'P 1'
#
loop_
_entity.id
_entity.type
_entity.pdbx_description
1 polymer ?
#
loop_
_entity_poly.entity_id
_entity_poly.type
_entity_poly.pdbx_seq_one_letter_code
_entity_poly.pdbx_strand_id
1 'polypeptide(L)'
;MLDTLPHLLETDFPPLRRVRLTTLQANLGYRCNQACLHCHVAASPKRTEEMSWETMALLLEFARQQGIHQFDLTGGAPELNPNFRRLVIAARTQGIQIIDRCNLTILNEAGQEELAGFLAENGVEVVASMPCYLEENVNRQRGDGVFESSIAGLKKLNALGYGLPGSGRLLNLVYNPGGPSLPPDQVKLEAAYKTELATRYGIVFNQLFALANMPIQRFGSQLLSSGQFAPYMSLLKGAHRPENLEGVMCRSLISVGWQGEVFDCDFNQMLGLPLGGQQTKHLRELVTVNLENHPIFIADHCYGCTAGQGSSCGGALEATAIKENSHA
;
A
#
# COMPACT_ATOMS: atom_id res chain seq x y z
N MET A 1 -15.87 -7.88 13.42
CA MET A 1 -14.59 -8.56 13.13
C MET A 1 -13.99 -9.01 14.45
N LEU A 2 -13.32 -10.17 14.46
CA LEU A 2 -12.54 -10.61 15.63
C LEU A 2 -11.27 -9.77 15.72
N ASP A 3 -10.87 -9.43 16.95
CA ASP A 3 -9.66 -8.65 17.19
C ASP A 3 -8.42 -9.55 17.08
N THR A 4 -7.48 -9.17 16.25
CA THR A 4 -6.21 -9.90 16.04
C THR A 4 -5.08 -9.38 16.90
N LEU A 5 -5.19 -8.18 17.47
CA LEU A 5 -4.12 -7.53 18.21
C LEU A 5 -3.57 -8.37 19.39
N PRO A 6 -4.42 -9.01 20.24
CA PRO A 6 -3.90 -9.83 21.35
C PRO A 6 -3.01 -10.99 20.90
N HIS A 7 -3.16 -11.46 19.65
CA HIS A 7 -2.38 -12.56 19.09
C HIS A 7 -1.08 -12.11 18.41
N LEU A 8 -0.83 -10.80 18.34
CA LEU A 8 0.30 -10.21 17.62
C LEU A 8 1.29 -9.46 18.52
N LEU A 9 0.87 -9.05 19.73
CA LEU A 9 1.68 -8.18 20.60
C LEU A 9 2.89 -8.87 21.19
N GLU A 10 2.77 -10.16 21.55
CA GLU A 10 3.90 -10.94 22.03
C GLU A 10 4.76 -11.37 20.84
N THR A 11 5.95 -10.78 20.72
CA THR A 11 6.78 -10.94 19.50
C THR A 11 8.25 -11.18 19.85
N ASP A 12 8.86 -12.05 19.08
CA ASP A 12 10.30 -12.30 19.00
C ASP A 12 10.93 -11.65 17.74
N PHE A 13 10.17 -10.79 17.05
CA PHE A 13 10.67 -10.06 15.86
C PHE A 13 11.86 -9.17 16.22
N PRO A 14 12.92 -9.13 15.40
CA PRO A 14 14.10 -8.31 15.68
C PRO A 14 13.77 -6.81 15.78
N PRO A 15 14.40 -6.07 16.71
CA PRO A 15 14.17 -4.63 16.86
C PRO A 15 14.62 -3.87 15.62
N LEU A 16 13.81 -2.88 15.22
CA LEU A 16 14.08 -2.02 14.07
C LEU A 16 14.28 -0.56 14.50
N ARG A 17 15.11 0.14 13.75
CA ARG A 17 15.29 1.58 13.89
C ARG A 17 15.05 2.28 12.56
N ARG A 18 14.50 3.46 12.66
CA ARG A 18 14.21 4.33 11.51
C ARG A 18 15.51 4.89 10.94
N VAL A 19 15.60 4.91 9.63
CA VAL A 19 16.59 5.69 8.90
C VAL A 19 15.99 7.06 8.52
N ARG A 20 16.66 7.84 7.69
CA ARG A 20 16.10 9.10 7.20
C ARG A 20 14.74 8.86 6.52
N LEU A 21 13.76 9.69 6.87
CA LEU A 21 12.44 9.66 6.23
C LEU A 21 12.54 10.17 4.79
N THR A 22 11.94 9.42 3.88
CA THR A 22 11.84 9.77 2.45
C THR A 22 10.40 9.81 1.98
N THR A 23 9.54 9.05 2.63
CA THR A 23 8.14 8.85 2.22
C THR A 23 7.19 9.14 3.37
N LEU A 24 6.12 9.85 3.07
CA LEU A 24 4.98 10.02 3.95
C LEU A 24 3.79 9.25 3.36
N GLN A 25 3.36 8.21 4.05
CA GLN A 25 2.14 7.50 3.68
C GLN A 25 0.96 8.21 4.34
N ALA A 26 -0.05 8.56 3.56
CA ALA A 26 -1.22 9.27 4.04
C ALA A 26 -2.49 8.46 3.78
N ASN A 27 -3.17 8.06 4.86
CA ASN A 27 -4.47 7.42 4.78
C ASN A 27 -5.57 8.49 4.67
N LEU A 28 -6.08 8.71 3.46
CA LEU A 28 -7.05 9.78 3.18
C LEU A 28 -8.47 9.48 3.67
N GLY A 29 -8.69 8.32 4.28
CA GLY A 29 -9.96 7.88 4.82
C GLY A 29 -10.24 6.41 4.53
N TYR A 30 -11.38 5.91 5.01
CA TYR A 30 -11.73 4.49 4.89
C TYR A 30 -12.89 4.24 3.92
N ARG A 31 -13.44 5.29 3.29
CA ARG A 31 -14.45 5.16 2.26
C ARG A 31 -13.85 4.52 1.00
N CYS A 32 -14.52 3.49 0.47
CA CYS A 32 -14.11 2.79 -0.74
C CYS A 32 -15.37 2.34 -1.49
N ASN A 33 -15.33 2.30 -2.80
CA ASN A 33 -16.42 1.71 -3.61
C ASN A 33 -16.44 0.18 -3.55
N GLN A 34 -15.47 -0.46 -2.86
CA GLN A 34 -15.36 -1.92 -2.69
C GLN A 34 -15.29 -2.34 -1.21
N ALA A 35 -15.45 -3.65 -0.96
CA ALA A 35 -15.34 -4.26 0.37
C ALA A 35 -14.57 -5.61 0.32
N CYS A 36 -13.32 -5.58 -0.19
CA CYS A 36 -12.49 -6.75 -0.46
C CYS A 36 -12.21 -7.60 0.79
N LEU A 37 -12.13 -8.94 0.64
CA LEU A 37 -11.90 -9.88 1.75
C LEU A 37 -10.54 -9.70 2.42
N HIS A 38 -9.49 -9.41 1.66
CA HIS A 38 -8.13 -9.23 2.15
C HIS A 38 -7.79 -7.80 2.60
N CYS A 39 -8.77 -6.89 2.64
CA CYS A 39 -8.53 -5.47 2.94
C CYS A 39 -8.00 -5.28 4.36
N HIS A 40 -6.75 -4.84 4.47
CA HIS A 40 -6.09 -4.55 5.75
C HIS A 40 -6.57 -3.25 6.40
N VAL A 41 -7.26 -2.38 5.65
CA VAL A 41 -7.89 -1.14 6.15
C VAL A 41 -9.33 -1.36 6.61
N ALA A 42 -9.94 -2.49 6.24
CA ALA A 42 -11.37 -2.76 6.42
C ALA A 42 -12.27 -1.68 5.80
N ALA A 43 -11.85 -1.14 4.66
CA ALA A 43 -12.58 -0.12 3.92
C ALA A 43 -13.91 -0.66 3.35
N SER A 44 -14.87 0.23 3.13
CA SER A 44 -16.14 -0.10 2.49
C SER A 44 -16.91 1.16 2.06
N PRO A 45 -17.98 1.01 1.24
CA PRO A 45 -18.85 2.13 0.86
C PRO A 45 -19.61 2.78 2.04
N LYS A 46 -19.70 2.07 3.17
CA LYS A 46 -20.41 2.56 4.38
C LYS A 46 -19.52 3.36 5.32
N ARG A 47 -18.22 3.43 5.07
CA ARG A 47 -17.28 4.18 5.89
C ARG A 47 -17.39 5.66 5.56
N THR A 48 -17.18 6.50 6.58
CA THR A 48 -17.35 7.96 6.50
C THR A 48 -16.11 8.72 6.94
N GLU A 49 -15.09 8.01 7.41
CA GLU A 49 -13.82 8.61 7.82
C GLU A 49 -13.13 9.22 6.61
N GLU A 50 -12.75 10.48 6.74
CA GLU A 50 -12.22 11.29 5.65
C GLU A 50 -11.22 12.32 6.19
N MET A 51 -10.03 12.38 5.61
CA MET A 51 -9.01 13.35 6.00
C MET A 51 -9.43 14.75 5.56
N SER A 52 -9.43 15.68 6.50
CA SER A 52 -9.75 17.08 6.23
C SER A 52 -8.62 17.79 5.48
N TRP A 53 -8.95 18.93 4.85
CA TRP A 53 -7.93 19.77 4.22
C TRP A 53 -6.91 20.31 5.23
N GLU A 54 -7.32 20.62 6.45
CA GLU A 54 -6.45 21.10 7.52
C GLU A 54 -5.37 20.04 7.85
N THR A 55 -5.75 18.79 7.92
CA THR A 55 -4.79 17.68 8.10
C THR A 55 -3.89 17.52 6.88
N MET A 56 -4.42 17.62 5.66
CA MET A 56 -3.61 17.57 4.43
C MET A 56 -2.61 18.73 4.34
N ALA A 57 -2.98 19.93 4.78
CA ALA A 57 -2.06 21.04 4.85
C ALA A 57 -0.89 20.79 5.81
N LEU A 58 -1.12 20.06 6.91
CA LEU A 58 -0.06 19.61 7.82
C LEU A 58 0.85 18.57 7.18
N LEU A 59 0.34 17.68 6.31
CA LEU A 59 1.19 16.75 5.54
C LEU A 59 2.19 17.53 4.67
N LEU A 60 1.72 18.56 3.96
CA LEU A 60 2.54 19.40 3.09
C LEU A 60 3.61 20.17 3.88
N GLU A 61 3.23 20.73 5.02
CA GLU A 61 4.16 21.44 5.91
C GLU A 61 5.20 20.48 6.49
N PHE A 62 4.78 19.31 6.99
CA PHE A 62 5.68 18.28 7.50
C PHE A 62 6.68 17.82 6.42
N ALA A 63 6.21 17.57 5.21
CA ALA A 63 7.07 17.15 4.11
C ALA A 63 8.13 18.20 3.79
N ARG A 64 7.75 19.48 3.75
CA ARG A 64 8.66 20.60 3.51
C ARG A 64 9.73 20.70 4.61
N GLN A 65 9.35 20.54 5.88
CA GLN A 65 10.27 20.66 7.01
C GLN A 65 11.23 19.47 7.13
N GLN A 66 10.73 18.26 6.84
CA GLN A 66 11.50 17.01 6.96
C GLN A 66 12.25 16.62 5.67
N GLY A 67 12.06 17.37 4.56
CA GLY A 67 12.66 17.05 3.27
C GLY A 67 12.11 15.77 2.65
N ILE A 68 10.84 15.46 2.91
CA ILE A 68 10.14 14.32 2.30
C ILE A 68 9.84 14.66 0.84
N HIS A 69 10.13 13.73 -0.05
CA HIS A 69 9.99 13.92 -1.48
C HIS A 69 8.92 13.02 -2.12
N GLN A 70 8.27 12.14 -1.34
CA GLN A 70 7.25 11.23 -1.85
C GLN A 70 6.07 11.11 -0.89
N PHE A 71 4.85 11.22 -1.44
CA PHE A 71 3.62 10.84 -0.76
C PHE A 71 3.10 9.52 -1.34
N ASP A 72 2.74 8.59 -0.46
CA ASP A 72 2.05 7.34 -0.77
C ASP A 72 0.61 7.46 -0.27
N LEU A 73 -0.32 7.80 -1.18
CA LEU A 73 -1.71 8.03 -0.85
C LEU A 73 -2.47 6.71 -0.80
N THR A 74 -3.04 6.42 0.36
CA THR A 74 -3.68 5.14 0.68
C THR A 74 -4.98 5.34 1.45
N GLY A 75 -5.58 4.24 1.89
CA GLY A 75 -6.84 4.21 2.63
C GLY A 75 -7.83 3.23 2.02
N GLY A 76 -9.07 3.68 1.87
CA GLY A 76 -10.09 2.96 1.11
C GLY A 76 -9.87 3.13 -0.40
N ALA A 77 -10.48 4.15 -0.97
CA ALA A 77 -10.17 4.71 -2.27
C ALA A 77 -9.79 6.18 -2.05
N PRO A 78 -8.50 6.53 -2.08
CA PRO A 78 -8.03 7.89 -1.79
C PRO A 78 -8.73 8.95 -2.64
N GLU A 79 -9.06 8.60 -3.87
CA GLU A 79 -9.66 9.44 -4.90
C GLU A 79 -11.11 9.87 -4.56
N LEU A 80 -11.76 9.17 -3.63
CA LEU A 80 -13.09 9.54 -3.10
C LEU A 80 -13.03 10.68 -2.08
N ASN A 81 -11.83 11.01 -1.56
CA ASN A 81 -11.71 12.18 -0.70
C ASN A 81 -11.87 13.46 -1.55
N PRO A 82 -12.78 14.39 -1.19
CA PRO A 82 -13.05 15.59 -1.99
C PRO A 82 -11.84 16.52 -2.12
N ASN A 83 -10.86 16.39 -1.24
CA ASN A 83 -9.61 17.16 -1.28
C ASN A 83 -8.46 16.41 -2.00
N PHE A 84 -8.67 15.20 -2.50
CA PHE A 84 -7.63 14.40 -3.16
C PHE A 84 -6.93 15.19 -4.28
N ARG A 85 -7.70 15.71 -5.23
CA ARG A 85 -7.16 16.48 -6.36
C ARG A 85 -6.40 17.72 -5.89
N ARG A 86 -6.93 18.42 -4.89
CA ARG A 86 -6.27 19.59 -4.30
C ARG A 86 -4.95 19.23 -3.63
N LEU A 87 -4.89 18.11 -2.90
CA LEU A 87 -3.66 17.61 -2.27
C LEU A 87 -2.61 17.26 -3.33
N VAL A 88 -2.99 16.50 -4.36
CA VAL A 88 -2.09 16.12 -5.46
C VAL A 88 -1.46 17.37 -6.10
N ILE A 89 -2.27 18.36 -6.49
CA ILE A 89 -1.77 19.61 -7.11
C ILE A 89 -0.81 20.34 -6.16
N ALA A 90 -1.18 20.49 -4.89
CA ALA A 90 -0.37 21.22 -3.91
C ALA A 90 0.96 20.50 -3.64
N ALA A 91 0.96 19.17 -3.54
CA ALA A 91 2.18 18.39 -3.34
C ALA A 91 3.09 18.43 -4.58
N ARG A 92 2.54 18.30 -5.78
CA ARG A 92 3.29 18.42 -7.04
C ARG A 92 3.92 19.80 -7.21
N THR A 93 3.24 20.87 -6.79
CA THR A 93 3.78 22.24 -6.79
C THR A 93 5.00 22.37 -5.87
N GLN A 94 5.09 21.56 -4.80
CA GLN A 94 6.26 21.47 -3.92
C GLN A 94 7.33 20.48 -4.41
N GLY A 95 7.17 19.89 -5.60
CA GLY A 95 8.10 18.90 -6.15
C GLY A 95 7.97 17.49 -5.54
N ILE A 96 6.94 17.24 -4.73
CA ILE A 96 6.71 15.94 -4.09
C ILE A 96 6.15 14.97 -5.13
N GLN A 97 6.73 13.78 -5.22
CA GLN A 97 6.21 12.68 -6.03
C GLN A 97 4.98 12.07 -5.35
N ILE A 98 4.00 11.66 -6.16
CA ILE A 98 2.77 11.06 -5.65
C ILE A 98 2.64 9.63 -6.15
N ILE A 99 2.42 8.72 -5.22
CA ILE A 99 1.93 7.36 -5.48
C ILE A 99 0.45 7.32 -5.08
N ASP A 100 -0.40 6.84 -5.98
CA ASP A 100 -1.81 6.57 -5.73
C ASP A 100 -2.05 5.06 -5.64
N ARG A 101 -2.52 4.58 -4.47
CA ARG A 101 -2.87 3.17 -4.23
C ARG A 101 -4.28 2.87 -4.75
N CYS A 102 -4.38 2.80 -6.07
CA CYS A 102 -5.62 2.74 -6.82
C CYS A 102 -6.27 1.35 -6.83
N ASN A 103 -7.58 1.28 -6.67
CA ASN A 103 -8.33 0.03 -6.79
C ASN A 103 -8.86 -0.25 -8.22
N LEU A 104 -8.48 0.53 -9.22
CA LEU A 104 -8.85 0.47 -10.65
C LEU A 104 -10.34 0.69 -10.96
N THR A 105 -11.28 0.12 -10.20
CA THR A 105 -12.70 0.28 -10.48
C THR A 105 -13.17 1.70 -10.23
N ILE A 106 -12.44 2.46 -9.41
CA ILE A 106 -12.71 3.88 -9.16
C ILE A 106 -12.66 4.72 -10.44
N LEU A 107 -11.82 4.32 -11.41
CA LEU A 107 -11.70 4.99 -12.70
C LEU A 107 -12.97 4.88 -13.58
N ASN A 108 -13.91 4.00 -13.19
CA ASN A 108 -15.17 3.78 -13.90
C ASN A 108 -16.39 4.25 -13.08
N GLU A 109 -16.18 4.80 -11.88
CA GLU A 109 -17.26 5.31 -11.06
C GLU A 109 -17.82 6.62 -11.63
N ALA A 110 -19.12 6.81 -11.46
CA ALA A 110 -19.78 8.05 -11.84
C ALA A 110 -19.16 9.25 -11.10
N GLY A 111 -18.85 10.31 -11.84
CA GLY A 111 -18.15 11.49 -11.34
C GLY A 111 -16.62 11.37 -11.27
N GLN A 112 -16.06 10.25 -11.73
CA GLN A 112 -14.60 10.03 -11.83
C GLN A 112 -14.13 9.86 -13.28
N GLU A 113 -14.91 10.30 -14.26
CA GLU A 113 -14.63 10.17 -15.69
C GLU A 113 -13.28 10.80 -16.08
N GLU A 114 -12.92 11.91 -15.44
CA GLU A 114 -11.67 12.66 -15.71
C GLU A 114 -10.50 12.23 -14.81
N LEU A 115 -10.71 11.29 -13.89
CA LEU A 115 -9.69 10.93 -12.89
C LEU A 115 -8.41 10.42 -13.54
N ALA A 116 -8.50 9.51 -14.50
CA ALA A 116 -7.33 8.97 -15.17
C ALA A 116 -6.51 10.07 -15.89
N GLY A 117 -7.20 11.01 -16.55
CA GLY A 117 -6.58 12.20 -17.17
C GLY A 117 -5.88 13.07 -16.13
N PHE A 118 -6.55 13.37 -15.03
CA PHE A 118 -6.00 14.14 -13.92
C PHE A 118 -4.71 13.51 -13.35
N LEU A 119 -4.71 12.20 -13.11
CA LEU A 119 -3.53 11.48 -12.62
C LEU A 119 -2.36 11.61 -13.60
N ALA A 120 -2.64 11.45 -14.91
CA ALA A 120 -1.65 11.55 -15.97
C ALA A 120 -1.06 12.97 -16.11
N GLU A 121 -1.87 14.00 -16.04
CA GLU A 121 -1.46 15.40 -16.14
C GLU A 121 -0.59 15.83 -14.97
N ASN A 122 -0.84 15.27 -13.77
CA ASN A 122 -0.09 15.59 -12.57
C ASN A 122 1.11 14.63 -12.35
N GLY A 123 1.39 13.70 -13.28
CA GLY A 123 2.51 12.77 -13.17
C GLY A 123 2.44 11.89 -11.92
N VAL A 124 1.22 11.43 -11.55
CA VAL A 124 0.99 10.55 -10.42
C VAL A 124 1.36 9.13 -10.82
N GLU A 125 2.17 8.45 -10.01
CA GLU A 125 2.41 7.02 -10.15
C GLU A 125 1.19 6.25 -9.67
N VAL A 126 0.71 5.31 -10.48
CA VAL A 126 -0.43 4.45 -10.13
C VAL A 126 0.06 3.07 -9.71
N VAL A 127 -0.22 2.70 -8.46
CA VAL A 127 0.01 1.36 -7.93
C VAL A 127 -1.34 0.68 -7.75
N ALA A 128 -1.69 -0.16 -8.72
CA ALA A 128 -3.03 -0.66 -8.90
C ALA A 128 -3.22 -2.08 -8.34
N SER A 129 -4.28 -2.28 -7.57
CA SER A 129 -4.62 -3.59 -7.01
C SER A 129 -5.18 -4.52 -8.10
N MET A 130 -4.39 -5.51 -8.53
CA MET A 130 -4.76 -6.55 -9.49
C MET A 130 -4.31 -7.93 -8.97
N PRO A 131 -5.05 -8.54 -8.03
CA PRO A 131 -4.59 -9.72 -7.29
C PRO A 131 -4.45 -10.99 -8.14
N CYS A 132 -5.04 -11.03 -9.32
CA CYS A 132 -4.86 -12.10 -10.30
C CYS A 132 -5.14 -11.59 -11.72
N TYR A 133 -4.59 -12.28 -12.72
CA TYR A 133 -4.96 -12.10 -14.14
C TYR A 133 -6.12 -13.01 -14.56
N LEU A 134 -6.65 -13.83 -13.64
CA LEU A 134 -7.83 -14.68 -13.87
C LEU A 134 -9.06 -14.06 -13.19
N GLU A 135 -10.12 -13.90 -13.96
CA GLU A 135 -11.39 -13.28 -13.54
C GLU A 135 -11.96 -13.90 -12.27
N GLU A 136 -12.08 -15.23 -12.25
CA GLU A 136 -12.65 -15.98 -11.11
C GLU A 136 -11.93 -15.63 -9.79
N ASN A 137 -10.60 -15.53 -9.82
CA ASN A 137 -9.81 -15.25 -8.63
C ASN A 137 -9.99 -13.81 -8.15
N VAL A 138 -10.05 -12.85 -9.07
CA VAL A 138 -10.27 -11.43 -8.72
C VAL A 138 -11.68 -11.25 -8.17
N ASN A 139 -12.69 -11.78 -8.84
CA ASN A 139 -14.08 -11.63 -8.42
C ASN A 139 -14.33 -12.29 -7.05
N ARG A 140 -13.74 -13.46 -6.79
CA ARG A 140 -13.81 -14.12 -5.46
C ARG A 140 -13.18 -13.27 -4.34
N GLN A 141 -12.10 -12.54 -4.59
CA GLN A 141 -11.42 -11.73 -3.57
C GLN A 141 -12.04 -10.34 -3.38
N ARG A 142 -12.58 -9.76 -4.45
CA ARG A 142 -12.92 -8.33 -4.50
C ARG A 142 -14.39 -8.06 -4.80
N GLY A 143 -15.12 -9.04 -5.31
CA GLY A 143 -16.54 -8.93 -5.69
C GLY A 143 -16.77 -9.16 -7.17
N ASP A 144 -17.99 -9.50 -7.53
CA ASP A 144 -18.40 -9.79 -8.90
C ASP A 144 -18.24 -8.56 -9.80
N GLY A 145 -17.78 -8.78 -11.04
CA GLY A 145 -17.56 -7.74 -12.04
C GLY A 145 -16.31 -6.84 -11.80
N VAL A 146 -15.59 -7.05 -10.69
CA VAL A 146 -14.39 -6.25 -10.38
C VAL A 146 -13.28 -6.50 -11.39
N PHE A 147 -13.16 -7.72 -11.92
CA PHE A 147 -12.17 -8.03 -12.94
C PHE A 147 -12.38 -7.22 -14.22
N GLU A 148 -13.57 -7.28 -14.80
CA GLU A 148 -13.90 -6.56 -16.02
C GLU A 148 -13.72 -5.03 -15.86
N SER A 149 -14.20 -4.50 -14.74
CA SER A 149 -14.04 -3.09 -14.40
C SER A 149 -12.55 -2.71 -14.23
N SER A 150 -11.73 -3.59 -13.65
CA SER A 150 -10.28 -3.38 -13.52
C SER A 150 -9.57 -3.39 -14.89
N ILE A 151 -9.94 -4.30 -15.78
CA ILE A 151 -9.44 -4.34 -17.17
C ILE A 151 -9.78 -3.04 -17.91
N ALA A 152 -11.03 -2.55 -17.76
CA ALA A 152 -11.42 -1.27 -18.35
C ALA A 152 -10.61 -0.10 -17.79
N GLY A 153 -10.37 -0.06 -16.48
CA GLY A 153 -9.50 0.94 -15.83
C GLY A 153 -8.05 0.91 -16.34
N LEU A 154 -7.47 -0.28 -16.46
CA LEU A 154 -6.11 -0.46 -17.02
C LEU A 154 -6.01 0.04 -18.46
N LYS A 155 -7.01 -0.25 -19.30
CA LYS A 155 -7.07 0.25 -20.67
C LYS A 155 -7.16 1.78 -20.72
N LYS A 156 -7.94 2.42 -19.84
CA LYS A 156 -7.99 3.89 -19.74
C LYS A 156 -6.60 4.46 -19.40
N LEU A 157 -5.89 3.87 -18.43
CA LEU A 157 -4.54 4.31 -18.06
C LEU A 157 -3.54 4.11 -19.21
N ASN A 158 -3.56 2.94 -19.87
CA ASN A 158 -2.67 2.68 -21.01
C ASN A 158 -2.93 3.65 -22.18
N ALA A 159 -4.19 4.01 -22.47
CA ALA A 159 -4.52 4.99 -23.49
C ALA A 159 -3.93 6.38 -23.21
N LEU A 160 -3.66 6.68 -21.92
CA LEU A 160 -2.98 7.89 -21.48
C LEU A 160 -1.46 7.74 -21.37
N GLY A 161 -0.89 6.60 -21.79
CA GLY A 161 0.54 6.34 -21.80
C GLY A 161 1.10 5.68 -20.53
N TYR A 162 0.29 5.36 -19.54
CA TYR A 162 0.74 4.61 -18.38
C TYR A 162 1.27 3.22 -18.75
N GLY A 163 2.37 2.80 -18.11
CA GLY A 163 2.99 1.50 -18.38
C GLY A 163 3.78 1.42 -19.69
N LEU A 164 3.66 2.42 -20.58
CA LEU A 164 4.39 2.43 -21.86
C LEU A 164 5.86 2.84 -21.66
N PRO A 165 6.80 2.16 -22.33
CA PRO A 165 8.21 2.54 -22.27
C PRO A 165 8.43 3.99 -22.69
N GLY A 166 9.24 4.73 -21.93
CA GLY A 166 9.60 6.11 -22.23
C GLY A 166 8.53 7.17 -21.97
N SER A 167 7.32 6.80 -21.54
CA SER A 167 6.24 7.76 -21.26
C SER A 167 6.46 8.55 -19.95
N GLY A 168 7.24 8.03 -19.03
CA GLY A 168 7.40 8.57 -17.66
C GLY A 168 6.18 8.36 -16.76
N ARG A 169 5.10 7.72 -17.25
CA ARG A 169 3.87 7.43 -16.50
C ARG A 169 3.90 6.00 -15.99
N LEU A 170 4.22 5.86 -14.69
CA LEU A 170 4.40 4.57 -14.05
C LEU A 170 3.05 3.95 -13.66
N LEU A 171 2.85 2.70 -14.11
CA LEU A 171 1.75 1.83 -13.72
C LEU A 171 2.34 0.54 -13.16
N ASN A 172 2.19 0.33 -11.86
CA ASN A 172 2.60 -0.90 -11.20
C ASN A 172 1.37 -1.66 -10.72
N LEU A 173 1.42 -2.98 -10.75
CA LEU A 173 0.32 -3.82 -10.29
C LEU A 173 0.67 -4.47 -8.95
N VAL A 174 -0.34 -4.72 -8.12
CA VAL A 174 -0.19 -5.42 -6.83
C VAL A 174 -0.91 -6.75 -6.89
N TYR A 175 -0.17 -7.80 -6.59
CA TYR A 175 -0.66 -9.15 -6.34
C TYR A 175 -0.78 -9.42 -4.84
N ASN A 176 -1.86 -10.06 -4.43
CA ASN A 176 -2.01 -10.68 -3.12
C ASN A 176 -2.50 -12.12 -3.26
N PRO A 177 -1.96 -13.08 -2.45
CA PRO A 177 -2.45 -14.45 -2.44
C PRO A 177 -3.95 -14.55 -2.14
N GLY A 178 -4.63 -15.54 -2.71
CA GLY A 178 -6.05 -15.79 -2.47
C GLY A 178 -6.39 -16.35 -1.08
N GLY A 179 -5.38 -16.55 -0.22
CA GLY A 179 -5.53 -17.15 1.10
C GLY A 179 -4.26 -17.05 1.95
N PRO A 180 -4.11 -17.87 3.01
CA PRO A 180 -2.99 -17.87 3.94
C PRO A 180 -1.76 -18.59 3.37
N SER A 181 -1.18 -18.04 2.33
CA SER A 181 0.03 -18.54 1.67
C SER A 181 0.99 -17.39 1.39
N LEU A 182 2.27 -17.73 1.21
CA LEU A 182 3.25 -16.76 0.73
C LEU A 182 3.01 -16.46 -0.76
N PRO A 183 3.37 -15.26 -1.22
CA PRO A 183 3.42 -14.96 -2.65
C PRO A 183 4.41 -15.88 -3.36
N PRO A 184 4.14 -16.26 -4.63
CA PRO A 184 5.12 -16.94 -5.46
C PRO A 184 6.27 -15.97 -5.82
N ASP A 185 7.32 -16.52 -6.46
CA ASP A 185 8.45 -15.73 -6.98
C ASP A 185 7.95 -14.56 -7.83
N GLN A 186 8.30 -13.34 -7.44
CA GLN A 186 7.76 -12.11 -8.05
C GLN A 186 8.17 -11.97 -9.51
N VAL A 187 9.39 -12.32 -9.87
CA VAL A 187 9.90 -12.18 -11.26
C VAL A 187 9.14 -13.11 -12.21
N LYS A 188 8.93 -14.37 -11.78
CA LYS A 188 8.16 -15.34 -12.57
C LYS A 188 6.69 -14.95 -12.67
N LEU A 189 6.13 -14.46 -11.57
CA LEU A 189 4.74 -14.01 -11.53
C LEU A 189 4.54 -12.77 -12.42
N GLU A 190 5.45 -11.81 -12.38
CA GLU A 190 5.42 -10.62 -13.24
C GLU A 190 5.47 -11.01 -14.72
N ALA A 191 6.35 -11.94 -15.11
CA ALA A 191 6.43 -12.43 -16.48
C ALA A 191 5.11 -13.07 -16.93
N ALA A 192 4.46 -13.87 -16.08
CA ALA A 192 3.14 -14.45 -16.37
C ALA A 192 2.07 -13.36 -16.53
N TYR A 193 2.02 -12.36 -15.62
CA TYR A 193 1.09 -11.24 -15.73
C TYR A 193 1.29 -10.44 -17.02
N LYS A 194 2.53 -10.13 -17.38
CA LYS A 194 2.85 -9.41 -18.62
C LYS A 194 2.37 -10.18 -19.86
N THR A 195 2.62 -11.49 -19.89
CA THR A 195 2.18 -12.34 -20.99
C THR A 195 0.65 -12.40 -21.10
N GLU A 196 -0.03 -12.71 -20.00
CA GLU A 196 -1.49 -12.91 -19.98
C GLU A 196 -2.24 -11.62 -20.28
N LEU A 197 -1.87 -10.51 -19.63
CA LEU A 197 -2.56 -9.23 -19.79
C LEU A 197 -2.30 -8.62 -21.17
N ALA A 198 -1.09 -8.75 -21.72
CA ALA A 198 -0.79 -8.28 -23.07
C ALA A 198 -1.52 -9.11 -24.12
N THR A 199 -1.45 -10.43 -24.03
CA THR A 199 -2.04 -11.33 -25.05
C THR A 199 -3.56 -11.24 -25.10
N ARG A 200 -4.21 -11.21 -23.93
CA ARG A 200 -5.68 -11.25 -23.85
C ARG A 200 -6.32 -9.87 -23.99
N TYR A 201 -5.67 -8.83 -23.47
CA TYR A 201 -6.32 -7.52 -23.29
C TYR A 201 -5.54 -6.36 -23.90
N GLY A 202 -4.31 -6.59 -24.39
CA GLY A 202 -3.42 -5.54 -24.90
C GLY A 202 -2.91 -4.59 -23.82
N ILE A 203 -2.90 -5.03 -22.54
CA ILE A 203 -2.52 -4.22 -21.39
C ILE A 203 -1.03 -4.35 -21.12
N VAL A 204 -0.39 -3.21 -20.84
CA VAL A 204 1.01 -3.10 -20.44
C VAL A 204 1.13 -2.43 -19.08
N PHE A 205 2.15 -2.79 -18.31
CA PHE A 205 2.48 -2.20 -17.01
C PHE A 205 3.98 -2.31 -16.74
N ASN A 206 4.49 -1.53 -15.76
CA ASN A 206 5.92 -1.48 -15.48
C ASN A 206 6.38 -2.65 -14.60
N GLN A 207 5.84 -2.80 -13.40
CA GLN A 207 6.27 -3.80 -12.41
C GLN A 207 5.07 -4.44 -11.72
N LEU A 208 5.28 -5.67 -11.21
CA LEU A 208 4.34 -6.35 -10.32
C LEU A 208 4.92 -6.38 -8.91
N PHE A 209 4.17 -5.94 -7.92
CA PHE A 209 4.50 -6.04 -6.50
C PHE A 209 3.75 -7.21 -5.88
N ALA A 210 4.47 -8.25 -5.46
CA ALA A 210 3.89 -9.42 -4.83
C ALA A 210 3.89 -9.23 -3.30
N LEU A 211 2.70 -9.02 -2.71
CA LEU A 211 2.54 -8.71 -1.30
C LEU A 211 1.89 -9.88 -0.56
N ALA A 212 2.44 -10.26 0.59
CA ALA A 212 1.78 -11.19 1.52
C ALA A 212 0.52 -10.54 2.12
N ASN A 213 -0.47 -11.34 2.46
CA ASN A 213 -1.62 -10.85 3.20
C ASN A 213 -1.24 -10.63 4.66
N MET A 214 -1.52 -9.46 5.21
CA MET A 214 -1.27 -9.19 6.62
C MET A 214 -2.34 -9.83 7.50
N PRO A 215 -1.96 -10.52 8.60
CA PRO A 215 -2.90 -11.23 9.49
C PRO A 215 -3.66 -10.26 10.41
N ILE A 216 -4.21 -9.19 9.84
CA ILE A 216 -4.88 -8.11 10.55
C ILE A 216 -6.26 -7.83 9.94
N GLN A 217 -7.07 -7.07 10.63
CA GLN A 217 -8.37 -6.60 10.17
C GLN A 217 -9.24 -7.72 9.58
N ARG A 218 -9.80 -7.53 8.37
CA ARG A 218 -10.78 -8.45 7.77
C ARG A 218 -10.16 -9.82 7.47
N PHE A 219 -8.95 -9.85 6.93
CA PHE A 219 -8.24 -11.12 6.67
C PHE A 219 -7.83 -11.83 7.97
N GLY A 220 -7.27 -11.10 8.93
CA GLY A 220 -6.92 -11.67 10.24
C GLY A 220 -8.14 -12.21 11.00
N SER A 221 -9.27 -11.48 10.96
CA SER A 221 -10.54 -11.95 11.53
C SER A 221 -11.03 -13.24 10.86
N GLN A 222 -10.88 -13.38 9.54
CA GLN A 222 -11.19 -14.60 8.81
C GLN A 222 -10.29 -15.77 9.24
N LEU A 223 -8.98 -15.52 9.37
CA LEU A 223 -8.03 -16.53 9.85
C LEU A 223 -8.39 -17.05 11.26
N LEU A 224 -8.77 -16.15 12.18
CA LEU A 224 -9.22 -16.53 13.53
C LEU A 224 -10.48 -17.38 13.47
N SER A 225 -11.48 -16.95 12.70
CA SER A 225 -12.76 -17.66 12.61
C SER A 225 -12.65 -19.05 11.97
N SER A 226 -11.64 -19.25 11.08
CA SER A 226 -11.39 -20.53 10.42
C SER A 226 -10.32 -21.40 11.10
N GLY A 227 -9.77 -20.95 12.24
CA GLY A 227 -8.69 -21.68 12.94
C GLY A 227 -7.33 -21.67 12.20
N GLN A 228 -7.17 -20.80 11.21
CA GLN A 228 -5.94 -20.73 10.39
C GLN A 228 -4.94 -19.66 10.84
N PHE A 229 -5.25 -18.90 11.88
CA PHE A 229 -4.38 -17.81 12.32
C PHE A 229 -3.00 -18.31 12.78
N ALA A 230 -2.95 -19.26 13.71
CA ALA A 230 -1.69 -19.81 14.21
C ALA A 230 -0.89 -20.56 13.13
N PRO A 231 -1.48 -21.41 12.26
CA PRO A 231 -0.74 -21.99 11.12
C PRO A 231 -0.16 -20.93 10.18
N TYR A 232 -0.90 -19.86 9.88
CA TYR A 232 -0.40 -18.80 9.00
C TYR A 232 0.72 -17.99 9.66
N MET A 233 0.61 -17.68 10.95
CA MET A 233 1.69 -17.03 11.69
C MET A 233 2.95 -17.90 11.74
N SER A 234 2.81 -19.22 11.93
CA SER A 234 3.94 -20.15 11.87
C SER A 234 4.60 -20.18 10.50
N LEU A 235 3.81 -20.09 9.41
CA LEU A 235 4.32 -19.97 8.06
C LEU A 235 5.14 -18.68 7.86
N LEU A 236 4.62 -17.53 8.31
CA LEU A 236 5.32 -16.25 8.18
C LEU A 236 6.62 -16.23 8.98
N LYS A 237 6.59 -16.70 10.25
CA LYS A 237 7.78 -16.81 11.11
C LYS A 237 8.81 -17.78 10.53
N GLY A 238 8.39 -18.97 10.10
CA GLY A 238 9.27 -19.97 9.51
C GLY A 238 9.90 -19.55 8.18
N ALA A 239 9.30 -18.60 7.48
CA ALA A 239 9.82 -18.05 6.23
C ALA A 239 10.55 -16.70 6.40
N HIS A 240 10.72 -16.21 7.63
CA HIS A 240 11.44 -14.97 7.91
C HIS A 240 12.87 -15.02 7.38
N ARG A 241 13.29 -13.94 6.74
CA ARG A 241 14.65 -13.72 6.25
C ARG A 241 15.23 -12.45 6.86
N PRO A 242 16.32 -12.56 7.64
CA PRO A 242 16.98 -11.41 8.26
C PRO A 242 17.45 -10.35 7.22
N GLU A 243 17.81 -10.78 6.02
CA GLU A 243 18.26 -9.90 4.93
C GLU A 243 17.19 -8.89 4.51
N ASN A 244 15.92 -9.24 4.71
CA ASN A 244 14.80 -8.35 4.39
C ASN A 244 14.62 -7.20 5.41
N LEU A 245 15.24 -7.27 6.59
CA LEU A 245 15.06 -6.25 7.64
C LEU A 245 15.53 -4.85 7.21
N GLU A 246 16.53 -4.76 6.35
CA GLU A 246 17.03 -3.47 5.90
C GLU A 246 16.11 -2.78 4.89
N GLY A 247 15.34 -3.58 4.13
CA GLY A 247 14.46 -3.08 3.07
C GLY A 247 13.01 -2.80 3.50
N VAL A 248 12.62 -3.09 4.76
CA VAL A 248 11.22 -2.86 5.16
C VAL A 248 10.87 -1.37 5.18
N MET A 249 9.72 -1.04 4.62
CA MET A 249 9.26 0.34 4.38
C MET A 249 9.23 1.23 5.63
N CYS A 250 8.86 0.68 6.79
CA CYS A 250 8.72 1.44 8.04
C CYS A 250 10.04 2.07 8.52
N ARG A 251 11.19 1.69 7.96
CA ARG A 251 12.47 2.32 8.27
C ARG A 251 12.61 3.71 7.65
N SER A 252 12.04 3.95 6.48
CA SER A 252 12.14 5.24 5.75
C SER A 252 10.80 5.93 5.53
N LEU A 253 9.71 5.37 6.07
CA LEU A 253 8.35 5.84 5.94
C LEU A 253 7.71 6.00 7.32
N ILE A 254 6.77 6.94 7.44
CA ILE A 254 5.75 6.97 8.49
C ILE A 254 4.36 7.01 7.85
N SER A 255 3.36 6.49 8.56
CA SER A 255 1.95 6.53 8.15
C SER A 255 1.17 7.53 8.99
N VAL A 256 0.32 8.33 8.33
CA VAL A 256 -0.53 9.34 8.97
C VAL A 256 -1.98 8.97 8.75
N GLY A 257 -2.71 8.84 9.84
CA GLY A 257 -4.14 8.58 9.85
C GLY A 257 -4.97 9.79 9.41
N TRP A 258 -6.23 9.54 9.09
CA TRP A 258 -7.14 10.56 8.57
C TRP A 258 -7.38 11.74 9.53
N GLN A 259 -7.16 11.56 10.84
CA GLN A 259 -7.21 12.62 11.86
C GLN A 259 -5.84 13.23 12.18
N GLY A 260 -4.78 12.75 11.54
CA GLY A 260 -3.42 13.27 11.71
C GLY A 260 -2.58 12.53 12.76
N GLU A 261 -3.03 11.39 13.28
CA GLU A 261 -2.25 10.51 14.15
C GLU A 261 -1.12 9.84 13.36
N VAL A 262 0.02 9.63 13.99
CA VAL A 262 1.21 9.12 13.34
C VAL A 262 1.58 7.72 13.84
N PHE A 263 1.90 6.85 12.89
CA PHE A 263 2.25 5.45 13.09
C PHE A 263 3.53 5.08 12.32
N ASP A 264 4.16 3.96 12.69
CA ASP A 264 5.35 3.49 11.99
C ASP A 264 5.07 2.99 10.57
N CYS A 265 3.86 2.46 10.32
CA CYS A 265 3.35 2.04 9.01
C CYS A 265 1.81 1.96 9.05
N ASP A 266 1.18 1.74 7.91
CA ASP A 266 -0.28 1.59 7.81
C ASP A 266 -0.80 0.32 8.51
N PHE A 267 0.00 -0.73 8.63
CA PHE A 267 -0.40 -1.92 9.39
C PHE A 267 -0.45 -1.62 10.90
N ASN A 268 0.55 -0.93 11.44
CA ASN A 268 0.53 -0.44 12.81
C ASN A 268 -0.66 0.52 13.04
N GLN A 269 -0.95 1.38 12.06
CA GLN A 269 -2.13 2.26 12.11
C GLN A 269 -3.42 1.46 12.26
N MET A 270 -3.60 0.40 11.46
CA MET A 270 -4.81 -0.43 11.51
C MET A 270 -4.93 -1.26 12.79
N LEU A 271 -3.85 -1.47 13.51
CA LEU A 271 -3.81 -2.14 14.80
C LEU A 271 -3.85 -1.15 15.97
N GLY A 272 -3.85 0.17 15.73
CA GLY A 272 -3.78 1.19 16.77
C GLY A 272 -2.45 1.22 17.53
N LEU A 273 -1.37 0.75 16.92
CA LEU A 273 -0.03 0.71 17.49
C LEU A 273 0.70 2.03 17.20
N PRO A 274 0.88 2.91 18.21
CA PRO A 274 1.40 4.25 17.98
C PRO A 274 2.88 4.26 17.62
N LEU A 275 3.34 5.35 17.02
CA LEU A 275 4.72 5.58 16.58
C LEU A 275 5.72 5.22 17.68
N GLY A 276 6.63 4.28 17.40
CA GLY A 276 7.68 3.83 18.33
C GLY A 276 7.16 3.20 19.64
N GLY A 277 5.90 2.77 19.69
CA GLY A 277 5.30 2.15 20.88
C GLY A 277 5.05 3.11 22.04
N GLN A 278 5.06 4.40 21.78
CA GLN A 278 4.82 5.43 22.78
C GLN A 278 3.35 5.89 22.76
N GLN A 279 3.05 7.00 23.45
CA GLN A 279 1.74 7.62 23.35
C GLN A 279 1.46 8.09 21.92
N THR A 280 0.22 7.95 21.45
CA THR A 280 -0.21 8.45 20.14
C THR A 280 0.13 9.92 19.99
N LYS A 281 0.83 10.25 18.91
CA LYS A 281 1.22 11.62 18.57
C LYS A 281 0.46 12.09 17.35
N HIS A 282 0.15 13.38 17.34
CA HIS A 282 -0.39 14.03 16.16
C HIS A 282 0.74 14.61 15.32
N LEU A 283 0.59 14.63 14.01
CA LEU A 283 1.60 15.09 13.06
C LEU A 283 2.14 16.51 13.38
N ARG A 284 1.27 17.40 13.89
CA ARG A 284 1.66 18.77 14.30
C ARG A 284 2.76 18.81 15.37
N GLU A 285 2.83 17.78 16.20
CA GLU A 285 3.83 17.68 17.28
C GLU A 285 5.19 17.22 16.75
N LEU A 286 5.21 16.67 15.54
CA LEU A 286 6.40 16.07 14.93
C LEU A 286 7.03 16.92 13.82
N VAL A 287 6.43 18.05 13.45
CA VAL A 287 6.89 18.88 12.31
C VAL A 287 8.37 19.21 12.37
N THR A 288 8.90 19.48 13.56
CA THR A 288 10.31 19.84 13.78
C THR A 288 11.13 18.74 14.46
N VAL A 289 10.53 17.55 14.69
CA VAL A 289 11.21 16.44 15.39
C VAL A 289 11.96 15.58 14.39
N ASN A 290 13.28 15.42 14.62
CA ASN A 290 14.04 14.43 13.87
C ASN A 290 13.67 13.02 14.34
N LEU A 291 13.13 12.20 13.46
CA LEU A 291 12.71 10.82 13.74
C LEU A 291 13.79 9.78 13.36
N GLU A 292 14.92 10.20 12.82
CA GLU A 292 16.02 9.29 12.47
C GLU A 292 16.55 8.59 13.73
N ASN A 293 16.85 7.32 13.59
CA ASN A 293 17.31 6.42 14.67
C ASN A 293 16.29 6.17 15.81
N HIS A 294 15.05 6.67 15.70
CA HIS A 294 13.99 6.31 16.64
C HIS A 294 13.60 4.83 16.49
N PRO A 295 13.21 4.17 17.61
CA PRO A 295 12.70 2.80 17.54
C PRO A 295 11.39 2.74 16.76
N ILE A 296 11.17 1.62 16.08
CA ILE A 296 9.93 1.29 15.38
C ILE A 296 9.16 0.29 16.25
N PHE A 297 7.86 0.49 16.44
CA PHE A 297 7.02 -0.47 17.14
C PHE A 297 6.83 -1.72 16.28
N ILE A 298 7.25 -2.85 16.82
CA ILE A 298 7.18 -4.15 16.16
C ILE A 298 6.19 -5.07 16.86
N ALA A 299 5.56 -5.93 16.07
CA ALA A 299 4.67 -6.99 16.55
C ALA A 299 4.73 -8.16 15.55
N ASP A 300 4.11 -9.29 15.85
CA ASP A 300 4.21 -10.50 15.02
C ASP A 300 3.75 -10.31 13.57
N HIS A 301 2.88 -9.34 13.27
CA HIS A 301 2.51 -9.04 11.87
C HIS A 301 3.72 -8.58 11.02
N CYS A 302 4.78 -8.06 11.64
CA CYS A 302 5.99 -7.63 10.94
C CYS A 302 6.67 -8.78 10.19
N TYR A 303 6.46 -10.03 10.61
CA TYR A 303 6.91 -11.20 9.85
C TYR A 303 6.31 -11.26 8.45
N GLY A 304 5.11 -10.69 8.22
CA GLY A 304 4.53 -10.58 6.90
C GLY A 304 5.36 -9.75 5.92
N CYS A 305 6.10 -8.74 6.42
CA CYS A 305 6.98 -7.92 5.59
C CYS A 305 8.32 -8.61 5.26
N THR A 306 8.77 -9.59 6.07
CA THR A 306 10.09 -10.19 5.95
C THR A 306 10.08 -11.66 5.51
N ALA A 307 8.90 -12.27 5.39
CA ALA A 307 8.73 -13.65 4.95
C ALA A 307 9.07 -13.83 3.46
N GLY A 308 9.77 -14.92 3.14
CA GLY A 308 10.14 -15.28 1.76
C GLY A 308 10.99 -14.22 1.09
N GLN A 309 10.56 -13.72 -0.07
CA GLN A 309 11.24 -12.65 -0.82
C GLN A 309 11.10 -11.27 -0.15
N GLY A 310 10.39 -11.19 0.96
CA GLY A 310 9.93 -9.95 1.54
C GLY A 310 8.64 -9.44 0.87
N SER A 311 7.96 -8.55 1.56
CA SER A 311 6.67 -8.01 1.15
C SER A 311 6.54 -6.57 1.67
N SER A 312 7.30 -5.67 1.08
CA SER A 312 7.18 -4.23 1.34
C SER A 312 6.12 -3.61 0.42
N CYS A 313 5.74 -2.36 0.65
CA CYS A 313 4.83 -1.62 -0.24
C CYS A 313 5.28 -1.55 -1.71
N GLY A 314 6.57 -1.77 -1.99
CA GLY A 314 7.16 -1.89 -3.33
C GLY A 314 7.36 -3.33 -3.80
N GLY A 315 6.77 -4.32 -3.15
CA GLY A 315 6.91 -5.75 -3.50
C GLY A 315 8.08 -6.45 -2.82
N ALA A 316 8.66 -7.43 -3.50
CA ALA A 316 9.77 -8.24 -3.00
C ALA A 316 11.02 -7.40 -2.73
N LEU A 317 11.65 -7.61 -1.57
CA LEU A 317 12.82 -6.86 -1.12
C LEU A 317 14.12 -7.34 -1.79
N GLU A 318 14.23 -8.63 -2.08
CA GLU A 318 15.39 -9.22 -2.79
C GLU A 318 15.57 -8.60 -4.21
N ALA A 319 14.49 -8.23 -4.89
CA ALA A 319 14.54 -7.62 -6.22
C ALA A 319 15.13 -6.20 -6.19
N THR A 320 15.08 -5.51 -5.06
CA THR A 320 15.62 -4.16 -4.88
C THR A 320 17.15 -4.19 -4.78
N ALA A 321 17.71 -5.16 -4.07
CA ALA A 321 19.16 -5.33 -3.92
C ALA A 321 19.88 -5.61 -5.26
N ILE A 322 19.23 -6.27 -6.21
CA ILE A 322 19.78 -6.56 -7.54
C ILE A 322 19.83 -5.30 -8.42
N LYS A 323 18.90 -4.36 -8.24
CA LYS A 323 18.85 -3.12 -9.05
C LYS A 323 19.90 -2.08 -8.64
N GLU A 324 20.22 -1.97 -7.37
CA GLU A 324 21.27 -1.05 -6.90
C GLU A 324 22.67 -1.48 -7.37
N ASN A 325 22.93 -2.78 -7.51
CA ASN A 325 24.19 -3.32 -8.02
C ASN A 325 24.33 -3.29 -9.56
N SER A 326 23.27 -2.96 -10.29
CA SER A 326 23.30 -2.86 -11.77
C SER A 326 23.51 -1.43 -12.28
N HIS A 327 23.66 -0.45 -11.39
CA HIS A 327 23.91 0.97 -11.70
C HIS A 327 25.21 1.50 -11.07
N ALA A 328 26.10 0.60 -10.58
CA ALA A 328 27.44 0.93 -10.09
C ALA A 328 28.51 0.71 -11.17
#